data_861ea4eb45834d31dc62907eb009e776
#
_entry.id   861ea4eb45834d31dc62907eb009e776
#
_cell.length_a   1.000
_cell.length_b   1.000
_cell.length_c   1.000
_cell.angle_alpha   90.00
_cell.angle_beta   90.00
_cell.angle_gamma   90.00
#
_symmetry.space_group_name_H-M   'P 1'
#
loop_
_entity.id
_entity.type
_entity.pdbx_description
1 polymer ?
#
loop_
_entity_poly.entity_id
_entity_poly.type
_entity_poly.pdbx_seq_one_letter_code
_entity_poly.pdbx_strand_id
1 'polypeptide(L)'
;MEARLGLAAQLADLERIRRVLGKERLTLVGHSFGALVAALYAAEWPERVEALVLVAPAPLVTMPAGDGDLFTQVRARLDEAGQRELAAWMKHTFDFPARLKDDEARLAEHFAAFGPLYVQALRREHPDAKLPGSGAAGGFLSLGLYLSLGRHHDWSDWLRRVRARTLVIHGAQDLQPRSATARVVEALPHARLVELAGSGHFPFEEQPELFAATVRAFLSEEER
;
A
#
# COMPACT_ATOMS: atom_id res chain seq x y z
N MET A 1 4.56 -14.91 -15.10
CA MET A 1 3.71 -14.16 -14.16
C MET A 1 4.36 -12.84 -13.77
N GLU A 2 5.51 -12.83 -13.12
CA GLU A 2 6.22 -11.63 -12.67
C GLU A 2 6.45 -10.60 -13.80
N ALA A 3 6.91 -11.01 -14.96
CA ALA A 3 7.14 -10.15 -16.13
C ALA A 3 5.89 -9.43 -16.65
N ARG A 4 4.67 -9.86 -16.25
CA ARG A 4 3.39 -9.25 -16.69
C ARG A 4 2.58 -8.65 -15.57
N LEU A 5 2.81 -9.05 -14.32
CA LEU A 5 1.98 -8.67 -13.16
C LEU A 5 2.82 -8.15 -11.98
N GLY A 6 4.15 -8.27 -12.03
CA GLY A 6 5.04 -7.73 -11.02
C GLY A 6 5.15 -6.21 -11.04
N LEU A 7 5.87 -5.64 -10.08
CA LEU A 7 6.04 -4.19 -9.92
C LEU A 7 6.49 -3.50 -11.21
N ALA A 8 7.50 -4.01 -11.89
CA ALA A 8 7.99 -3.41 -13.13
C ALA A 8 6.91 -3.33 -14.22
N ALA A 9 6.05 -4.35 -14.32
CA ALA A 9 4.92 -4.35 -15.24
C ALA A 9 3.88 -3.29 -14.86
N GLN A 10 3.58 -3.13 -13.57
CA GLN A 10 2.66 -2.09 -13.09
C GLN A 10 3.18 -0.68 -13.39
N LEU A 11 4.48 -0.44 -13.21
CA LEU A 11 5.10 0.85 -13.56
C LEU A 11 5.01 1.11 -15.07
N ALA A 12 5.30 0.10 -15.90
CA ALA A 12 5.20 0.20 -17.35
C ALA A 12 3.77 0.44 -17.83
N ASP A 13 2.77 -0.15 -17.16
CA ASP A 13 1.35 0.06 -17.47
C ASP A 13 0.89 1.47 -17.09
N LEU A 14 1.34 2.04 -15.97
CA LEU A 14 1.08 3.44 -15.63
C LEU A 14 1.65 4.38 -16.70
N GLU A 15 2.89 4.15 -17.16
CA GLU A 15 3.48 4.95 -18.23
C GLU A 15 2.72 4.80 -19.55
N ARG A 16 2.23 3.59 -19.86
CA ARG A 16 1.37 3.36 -21.03
C ARG A 16 0.05 4.13 -20.91
N ILE A 17 -0.59 4.09 -19.74
CA ILE A 17 -1.82 4.84 -19.46
C ILE A 17 -1.59 6.33 -19.64
N ARG A 18 -0.50 6.89 -19.07
CA ARG A 18 -0.16 8.31 -19.25
C ARG A 18 -0.08 8.69 -20.72
N ARG A 19 0.60 7.88 -21.53
CA ARG A 19 0.76 8.11 -22.98
C ARG A 19 -0.58 8.02 -23.71
N VAL A 20 -1.42 7.03 -23.41
CA VAL A 20 -2.75 6.89 -24.01
C VAL A 20 -3.63 8.08 -23.69
N LEU A 21 -3.53 8.64 -22.48
CA LEU A 21 -4.26 9.84 -22.06
C LEU A 21 -3.67 11.14 -22.65
N GLY A 22 -2.52 11.09 -23.36
CA GLY A 22 -1.86 12.24 -23.92
C GLY A 22 -1.37 13.26 -22.87
N LYS A 23 -1.11 12.80 -21.64
CA LYS A 23 -0.69 13.69 -20.55
C LYS A 23 0.83 13.75 -20.45
N GLU A 24 1.37 14.96 -20.27
CA GLU A 24 2.79 15.14 -19.98
C GLU A 24 3.13 14.67 -18.56
N ARG A 25 2.31 15.04 -17.59
CA ARG A 25 2.47 14.73 -16.17
C ARG A 25 1.17 14.17 -15.60
N LEU A 26 1.28 13.36 -14.56
CA LEU A 26 0.16 12.78 -13.82
C LEU A 26 0.16 13.29 -12.38
N THR A 27 -1.04 13.52 -11.86
CA THR A 27 -1.28 13.48 -10.41
C THR A 27 -1.69 12.06 -10.06
N LEU A 28 -0.97 11.42 -9.13
CA LEU A 28 -1.22 10.06 -8.72
C LEU A 28 -1.74 9.99 -7.29
N VAL A 29 -2.80 9.22 -7.10
CA VAL A 29 -3.31 8.87 -5.78
C VAL A 29 -3.17 7.37 -5.62
N GLY A 30 -2.38 6.92 -4.67
CA GLY A 30 -2.16 5.50 -4.40
C GLY A 30 -2.53 5.16 -2.96
N HIS A 31 -3.17 4.01 -2.76
CA HIS A 31 -3.52 3.47 -1.46
C HIS A 31 -2.74 2.19 -1.17
N SER A 32 -2.22 2.06 0.04
CA SER A 32 -1.55 0.86 0.52
C SER A 32 -0.42 0.42 -0.44
N PHE A 33 -0.53 -0.76 -1.05
CA PHE A 33 0.40 -1.23 -2.07
C PHE A 33 0.42 -0.32 -3.32
N GLY A 34 -0.74 0.24 -3.70
CA GLY A 34 -0.85 1.22 -4.79
C GLY A 34 -0.07 2.51 -4.50
N ALA A 35 0.09 2.90 -3.24
CA ALA A 35 0.95 4.02 -2.87
C ALA A 35 2.43 3.72 -3.14
N LEU A 36 2.87 2.49 -2.89
CA LEU A 36 4.23 2.06 -3.25
C LEU A 36 4.44 2.11 -4.77
N VAL A 37 3.50 1.57 -5.55
CA VAL A 37 3.56 1.60 -7.03
C VAL A 37 3.65 3.04 -7.54
N ALA A 38 2.82 3.95 -7.00
CA ALA A 38 2.83 5.36 -7.38
C ALA A 38 4.16 6.05 -7.03
N ALA A 39 4.71 5.79 -5.85
CA ALA A 39 5.99 6.34 -5.42
C ALA A 39 7.16 5.82 -6.28
N LEU A 40 7.19 4.52 -6.58
CA LEU A 40 8.20 3.93 -7.45
C LEU A 40 8.10 4.44 -8.89
N TYR A 41 6.88 4.63 -9.42
CA TYR A 41 6.68 5.27 -10.72
C TYR A 41 7.25 6.69 -10.74
N ALA A 42 6.98 7.49 -9.71
CA ALA A 42 7.50 8.85 -9.59
C ALA A 42 9.03 8.89 -9.43
N ALA A 43 9.64 7.87 -8.83
CA ALA A 43 11.09 7.74 -8.71
C ALA A 43 11.74 7.33 -10.06
N GLU A 44 11.06 6.52 -10.87
CA GLU A 44 11.54 6.09 -12.18
C GLU A 44 11.41 7.19 -13.23
N TRP A 45 10.28 7.94 -13.20
CA TRP A 45 10.02 9.04 -14.13
C TRP A 45 9.65 10.34 -13.38
N PRO A 46 10.62 10.96 -12.68
CA PRO A 46 10.33 12.11 -11.82
C PRO A 46 9.77 13.33 -12.55
N GLU A 47 10.06 13.45 -13.85
CA GLU A 47 9.51 14.52 -14.71
C GLU A 47 8.08 14.23 -15.19
N ARG A 48 7.53 13.03 -14.95
CA ARG A 48 6.19 12.62 -15.39
C ARG A 48 5.13 12.73 -14.31
N VAL A 49 5.52 13.13 -13.10
CA VAL A 49 4.60 13.25 -11.97
C VAL A 49 4.59 14.68 -11.46
N GLU A 50 3.40 15.24 -11.35
CA GLU A 50 3.15 16.58 -10.83
C GLU A 50 2.95 16.58 -9.32
N ALA A 51 2.10 15.67 -8.85
CA ALA A 51 1.80 15.52 -7.44
C ALA A 51 1.53 14.06 -7.08
N LEU A 52 1.87 13.68 -5.85
CA LEU A 52 1.58 12.39 -5.26
C LEU A 52 0.68 12.54 -4.03
N VAL A 53 -0.32 11.66 -3.91
CA VAL A 53 -1.06 11.44 -2.68
C VAL A 53 -0.91 9.95 -2.31
N LEU A 54 -0.19 9.68 -1.24
CA LEU A 54 0.10 8.34 -0.76
C LEU A 54 -0.74 8.07 0.49
N VAL A 55 -1.74 7.22 0.38
CA VAL A 55 -2.72 6.93 1.43
C VAL A 55 -2.36 5.62 2.10
N ALA A 56 -2.12 5.64 3.42
CA ALA A 56 -1.75 4.46 4.20
C ALA A 56 -0.72 3.58 3.46
N PRO A 57 0.45 4.14 3.05
CA PRO A 57 1.38 3.45 2.17
C PRO A 57 1.88 2.17 2.81
N ALA A 58 1.93 1.07 2.03
CA ALA A 58 2.47 -0.19 2.51
C ALA A 58 3.92 -0.03 3.00
N PRO A 59 4.30 -0.62 4.15
CA PRO A 59 5.60 -0.43 4.80
C PRO A 59 6.70 -1.25 4.11
N LEU A 60 6.83 -1.08 2.79
CA LEU A 60 7.66 -1.93 1.93
C LEU A 60 8.85 -1.19 1.29
N VAL A 61 9.17 0.01 1.79
CA VAL A 61 10.36 0.77 1.33
C VAL A 61 11.64 0.01 1.65
N THR A 62 11.69 -0.60 2.83
CA THR A 62 12.81 -1.43 3.28
C THR A 62 12.29 -2.80 3.69
N MET A 63 12.91 -3.86 3.21
CA MET A 63 12.60 -5.23 3.63
C MET A 63 13.86 -5.96 4.10
N PRO A 64 13.80 -6.64 5.28
CA PRO A 64 12.68 -6.68 6.22
C PRO A 64 12.43 -5.33 6.90
N ALA A 65 11.16 -5.04 7.22
CA ALA A 65 10.78 -3.84 7.94
C ALA A 65 11.27 -3.91 9.40
N GLY A 66 12.07 -2.93 9.87
CA GLY A 66 12.77 -3.00 11.15
C GLY A 66 11.88 -2.98 12.41
N ASP A 67 10.72 -2.30 12.38
CA ASP A 67 9.88 -2.06 13.57
C ASP A 67 8.62 -2.93 13.61
N GLY A 68 8.67 -4.09 12.97
CA GLY A 68 7.51 -4.91 12.75
C GLY A 68 6.67 -4.42 11.55
N ASP A 69 6.12 -5.36 10.86
CA ASP A 69 5.25 -5.13 9.72
C ASP A 69 3.77 -5.23 10.13
N LEU A 70 2.88 -5.00 9.18
CA LEU A 70 1.44 -5.15 9.36
C LEU A 70 1.06 -6.53 9.95
N PHE A 71 1.71 -7.61 9.50
CA PHE A 71 1.39 -8.97 9.98
C PHE A 71 1.76 -9.15 11.44
N THR A 72 2.87 -8.56 11.88
CA THR A 72 3.28 -8.55 13.30
C THR A 72 2.24 -7.80 14.15
N GLN A 73 1.74 -6.66 13.69
CA GLN A 73 0.72 -5.88 14.40
C GLN A 73 -0.63 -6.63 14.47
N VAL A 74 -1.04 -7.23 13.36
CA VAL A 74 -2.25 -8.07 13.32
C VAL A 74 -2.10 -9.24 14.28
N ARG A 75 -0.99 -9.98 14.22
CA ARG A 75 -0.72 -11.13 15.09
C ARG A 75 -0.81 -10.78 16.57
N ALA A 76 -0.22 -9.65 16.98
CA ALA A 76 -0.21 -9.23 18.39
C ALA A 76 -1.61 -8.95 18.96
N ARG A 77 -2.60 -8.72 18.09
CA ARG A 77 -3.98 -8.41 18.45
C ARG A 77 -4.96 -9.57 18.28
N LEU A 78 -4.54 -10.65 17.66
CA LEU A 78 -5.34 -11.85 17.50
C LEU A 78 -5.28 -12.74 18.77
N ASP A 79 -6.36 -13.50 18.99
CA ASP A 79 -6.35 -14.60 19.93
C ASP A 79 -5.51 -15.79 19.41
N GLU A 80 -5.34 -16.84 20.22
CA GLU A 80 -4.53 -17.99 19.81
C GLU A 80 -5.04 -18.69 18.54
N ALA A 81 -6.35 -18.72 18.31
CA ALA A 81 -6.92 -19.32 17.11
C ALA A 81 -6.59 -18.49 15.87
N GLY A 82 -6.81 -17.18 15.92
CA GLY A 82 -6.47 -16.25 14.87
C GLY A 82 -4.96 -16.19 14.58
N GLN A 83 -4.11 -16.29 15.62
CA GLN A 83 -2.66 -16.37 15.42
C GLN A 83 -2.23 -17.63 14.65
N ARG A 84 -2.85 -18.78 14.93
CA ARG A 84 -2.60 -20.02 14.20
C ARG A 84 -3.06 -19.90 12.75
N GLU A 85 -4.24 -19.32 12.53
CA GLU A 85 -4.79 -19.07 11.18
C GLU A 85 -3.90 -18.13 10.38
N LEU A 86 -3.47 -17.00 10.96
CA LEU A 86 -2.54 -16.08 10.33
C LEU A 86 -1.20 -16.76 9.99
N ALA A 87 -0.67 -17.57 10.89
CA ALA A 87 0.58 -18.30 10.63
C ALA A 87 0.44 -19.30 9.48
N ALA A 88 -0.68 -20.00 9.39
CA ALA A 88 -1.00 -20.89 8.29
C ALA A 88 -1.14 -20.11 6.97
N TRP A 89 -1.87 -18.99 6.99
CA TRP A 89 -2.04 -18.10 5.84
C TRP A 89 -0.69 -17.58 5.33
N MET A 90 0.18 -17.09 6.22
CA MET A 90 1.52 -16.60 5.86
C MET A 90 2.38 -17.70 5.25
N LYS A 91 2.39 -18.89 5.87
CA LYS A 91 3.13 -20.04 5.33
C LYS A 91 2.70 -20.38 3.92
N HIS A 92 1.40 -20.37 3.64
CA HIS A 92 0.86 -20.61 2.30
C HIS A 92 1.15 -19.47 1.33
N THR A 93 1.06 -18.21 1.76
CA THR A 93 1.34 -17.02 0.93
C THR A 93 2.76 -17.04 0.39
N PHE A 94 3.74 -17.39 1.22
CA PHE A 94 5.16 -17.38 0.85
C PHE A 94 5.69 -18.72 0.32
N ASP A 95 4.84 -19.73 0.17
CA ASP A 95 5.15 -20.95 -0.58
C ASP A 95 4.93 -20.72 -2.09
N PHE A 96 5.78 -19.90 -2.67
CA PHE A 96 5.68 -19.54 -4.08
C PHE A 96 5.65 -20.74 -5.05
N PRO A 97 6.46 -21.82 -4.85
CA PRO A 97 6.35 -23.01 -5.70
C PRO A 97 4.98 -23.66 -5.70
N ALA A 98 4.26 -23.66 -4.57
CA ALA A 98 2.90 -24.15 -4.49
C ALA A 98 1.92 -23.16 -5.12
N ARG A 99 2.04 -21.85 -4.80
CA ARG A 99 1.13 -20.79 -5.30
C ARG A 99 1.16 -20.67 -6.84
N LEU A 100 2.32 -20.89 -7.46
CA LEU A 100 2.43 -20.85 -8.93
C LEU A 100 1.66 -21.97 -9.66
N LYS A 101 1.14 -22.96 -8.92
CA LYS A 101 0.30 -24.03 -9.45
C LYS A 101 -1.20 -23.76 -9.29
N ASP A 102 -1.57 -22.75 -8.49
CA ASP A 102 -2.95 -22.38 -8.26
C ASP A 102 -3.52 -21.59 -9.44
N ASP A 103 -4.82 -21.69 -9.61
CA ASP A 103 -5.59 -20.85 -10.53
C ASP A 103 -5.94 -19.49 -9.89
N GLU A 104 -6.52 -18.60 -10.70
CA GLU A 104 -6.92 -17.25 -10.29
C GLU A 104 -7.90 -17.27 -9.11
N ALA A 105 -8.88 -18.16 -9.13
CA ALA A 105 -9.93 -18.21 -8.12
C ALA A 105 -9.36 -18.62 -6.75
N ARG A 106 -8.53 -19.64 -6.72
CA ARG A 106 -7.84 -20.10 -5.49
C ARG A 106 -6.92 -19.04 -4.91
N LEU A 107 -6.17 -18.35 -5.78
CA LEU A 107 -5.31 -17.26 -5.33
C LEU A 107 -6.12 -16.09 -4.79
N ALA A 108 -7.19 -15.68 -5.47
CA ALA A 108 -8.07 -14.61 -5.01
C ALA A 108 -8.70 -14.94 -3.66
N GLU A 109 -9.22 -16.16 -3.48
CA GLU A 109 -9.76 -16.64 -2.20
C GLU A 109 -8.69 -16.63 -1.10
N HIS A 110 -7.50 -17.15 -1.41
CA HIS A 110 -6.40 -17.18 -0.47
C HIS A 110 -6.01 -15.77 0.02
N PHE A 111 -5.85 -14.80 -0.88
CA PHE A 111 -5.48 -13.43 -0.49
C PHE A 111 -6.62 -12.72 0.23
N ALA A 112 -7.88 -12.99 -0.14
CA ALA A 112 -9.04 -12.44 0.55
C ALA A 112 -9.17 -12.92 2.01
N ALA A 113 -8.67 -14.12 2.31
CA ALA A 113 -8.72 -14.69 3.67
C ALA A 113 -7.95 -13.89 4.73
N PHE A 114 -7.04 -13.01 4.35
CA PHE A 114 -6.38 -12.09 5.29
C PHE A 114 -7.33 -11.03 5.86
N GLY A 115 -8.33 -10.61 5.09
CA GLY A 115 -9.25 -9.53 5.49
C GLY A 115 -9.97 -9.78 6.82
N PRO A 116 -10.62 -10.92 7.04
CA PRO A 116 -11.24 -11.27 8.31
C PRO A 116 -10.28 -11.21 9.51
N LEU A 117 -9.05 -11.69 9.36
CA LEU A 117 -8.02 -11.64 10.40
C LEU A 117 -7.62 -10.19 10.74
N TYR A 118 -7.48 -9.35 9.71
CA TYR A 118 -7.23 -7.93 9.89
C TYR A 118 -8.36 -7.24 10.68
N VAL A 119 -9.62 -7.49 10.32
CA VAL A 119 -10.78 -6.93 11.01
C VAL A 119 -10.88 -7.43 12.44
N GLN A 120 -10.63 -8.72 12.71
CA GLN A 120 -10.60 -9.27 14.05
C GLN A 120 -9.55 -8.56 14.91
N ALA A 121 -8.35 -8.36 14.38
CA ALA A 121 -7.30 -7.62 15.08
C ALA A 121 -7.69 -6.17 15.37
N LEU A 122 -8.29 -5.49 14.38
CA LEU A 122 -8.69 -4.10 14.50
C LEU A 122 -9.81 -3.91 15.52
N ARG A 123 -10.79 -4.84 15.58
CA ARG A 123 -11.92 -4.79 16.52
C ARG A 123 -11.53 -4.91 17.98
N ARG A 124 -10.33 -5.30 18.28
CA ARG A 124 -9.84 -5.33 19.66
C ARG A 124 -9.82 -3.93 20.30
N GLU A 125 -9.47 -2.93 19.49
CA GLU A 125 -9.40 -1.52 19.92
C GLU A 125 -10.55 -0.68 19.34
N HIS A 126 -11.15 -1.14 18.23
CA HIS A 126 -12.22 -0.47 17.48
C HIS A 126 -13.36 -1.46 17.18
N PRO A 127 -14.27 -1.71 18.14
CA PRO A 127 -15.29 -2.79 18.05
C PRO A 127 -16.19 -2.73 16.81
N ASP A 128 -16.47 -1.54 16.30
CA ASP A 128 -17.33 -1.31 15.13
C ASP A 128 -16.59 -1.34 13.78
N ALA A 129 -15.29 -1.61 13.79
CA ALA A 129 -14.48 -1.65 12.57
C ALA A 129 -15.01 -2.67 11.56
N LYS A 130 -15.04 -2.27 10.30
CA LYS A 130 -15.45 -3.07 9.15
C LYS A 130 -14.40 -2.98 8.07
N LEU A 131 -14.28 -4.03 7.26
CA LEU A 131 -13.59 -3.87 5.97
C LEU A 131 -14.50 -3.09 5.04
N PRO A 132 -13.95 -2.11 4.34
CA PRO A 132 -14.64 -1.51 3.22
C PRO A 132 -15.02 -2.57 2.20
N GLY A 133 -16.13 -2.37 1.51
CA GLY A 133 -16.59 -3.23 0.42
C GLY A 133 -15.74 -3.07 -0.84
N SER A 134 -14.43 -3.17 -0.73
CA SER A 134 -13.53 -3.12 -1.88
C SER A 134 -13.57 -4.43 -2.65
N GLY A 135 -13.64 -4.34 -3.97
CA GLY A 135 -13.43 -5.50 -4.82
C GLY A 135 -12.09 -6.16 -4.50
N ALA A 136 -12.07 -7.50 -4.43
CA ALA A 136 -10.84 -8.24 -4.22
C ALA A 136 -9.84 -7.91 -5.33
N ALA A 137 -8.59 -7.67 -4.97
CA ALA A 137 -7.50 -7.67 -5.96
C ALA A 137 -7.42 -9.06 -6.59
N GLY A 138 -7.13 -9.13 -7.90
CA GLY A 138 -6.99 -10.41 -8.59
C GLY A 138 -5.89 -11.27 -7.96
N GLY A 139 -6.10 -12.58 -7.92
CA GLY A 139 -5.17 -13.52 -7.29
C GLY A 139 -3.80 -13.53 -7.96
N PHE A 140 -3.76 -13.57 -9.28
CA PHE A 140 -2.49 -13.50 -10.03
C PHE A 140 -1.78 -12.17 -9.87
N LEU A 141 -2.52 -11.06 -9.76
CA LEU A 141 -1.94 -9.75 -9.51
C LEU A 141 -1.26 -9.73 -8.14
N SER A 142 -1.96 -10.16 -7.10
CA SER A 142 -1.43 -10.22 -5.74
C SER A 142 -0.17 -11.09 -5.66
N LEU A 143 -0.21 -12.29 -6.24
CA LEU A 143 0.95 -13.18 -6.27
C LEU A 143 2.14 -12.56 -7.04
N GLY A 144 1.88 -11.94 -8.19
CA GLY A 144 2.92 -11.28 -9.00
C GLY A 144 3.59 -10.13 -8.27
N LEU A 145 2.83 -9.36 -7.50
CA LEU A 145 3.34 -8.29 -6.67
C LEU A 145 4.23 -8.83 -5.53
N TYR A 146 3.76 -9.85 -4.79
CA TYR A 146 4.56 -10.47 -3.72
C TYR A 146 5.85 -11.11 -4.25
N LEU A 147 5.81 -11.77 -5.40
CA LEU A 147 6.99 -12.35 -6.05
C LEU A 147 8.03 -11.28 -6.41
N SER A 148 7.58 -10.12 -6.91
CA SER A 148 8.47 -9.05 -7.36
C SER A 148 9.05 -8.19 -6.24
N LEU A 149 8.47 -8.23 -5.02
CA LEU A 149 9.01 -7.53 -3.86
C LEU A 149 10.35 -8.10 -3.40
N GLY A 150 10.53 -9.42 -3.51
CA GLY A 150 11.69 -10.06 -2.91
C GLY A 150 11.64 -10.04 -1.38
N ARG A 151 12.75 -10.43 -0.75
CA ARG A 151 12.84 -10.53 0.71
C ARG A 151 13.77 -9.50 1.35
N HIS A 152 14.65 -8.91 0.56
CA HIS A 152 15.66 -7.96 1.04
C HIS A 152 15.84 -6.86 0.02
N HIS A 153 15.50 -5.65 0.38
CA HIS A 153 15.75 -4.44 -0.40
C HIS A 153 15.69 -3.20 0.48
N ASP A 154 16.29 -2.13 -0.01
CA ASP A 154 16.11 -0.77 0.49
C ASP A 154 15.94 0.16 -0.74
N TRP A 155 14.77 0.76 -0.86
CA TRP A 155 14.43 1.68 -1.94
C TRP A 155 14.51 3.16 -1.51
N SER A 156 15.00 3.44 -0.31
CA SER A 156 15.08 4.79 0.22
C SER A 156 15.84 5.73 -0.72
N ASP A 157 17.00 5.28 -1.24
CA ASP A 157 17.80 6.08 -2.18
C ASP A 157 17.10 6.27 -3.53
N TRP A 158 16.30 5.31 -3.96
CA TRP A 158 15.50 5.46 -5.17
C TRP A 158 14.39 6.47 -4.99
N LEU A 159 13.66 6.43 -3.87
CA LEU A 159 12.60 7.37 -3.55
C LEU A 159 13.10 8.83 -3.43
N ARG A 160 14.37 9.05 -3.10
CA ARG A 160 14.98 10.39 -3.12
C ARG A 160 15.00 11.05 -4.50
N ARG A 161 14.79 10.29 -5.56
CA ARG A 161 14.67 10.81 -6.94
C ARG A 161 13.32 11.46 -7.23
N VAL A 162 12.32 11.24 -6.39
CA VAL A 162 10.97 11.83 -6.54
C VAL A 162 11.07 13.34 -6.42
N ARG A 163 10.59 14.04 -7.44
CA ARG A 163 10.56 15.51 -7.50
C ARG A 163 9.16 16.08 -7.22
N ALA A 164 8.14 15.24 -7.36
CA ALA A 164 6.76 15.64 -7.15
C ALA A 164 6.51 16.04 -5.70
N ARG A 165 5.75 17.12 -5.50
CA ARG A 165 5.20 17.41 -4.17
C ARG A 165 4.33 16.24 -3.71
N THR A 166 4.49 15.82 -2.46
CA THR A 166 3.88 14.59 -1.98
C THR A 166 3.11 14.82 -0.70
N LEU A 167 1.84 14.40 -0.68
CA LEU A 167 1.03 14.27 0.52
C LEU A 167 1.00 12.81 0.93
N VAL A 168 1.43 12.51 2.16
CA VAL A 168 1.27 11.19 2.77
C VAL A 168 0.16 11.28 3.81
N ILE A 169 -0.84 10.43 3.69
CA ILE A 169 -1.97 10.35 4.62
C ILE A 169 -1.86 9.06 5.42
N HIS A 170 -1.91 9.17 6.74
CA HIS A 170 -1.93 8.04 7.68
C HIS A 170 -3.19 8.10 8.52
N GLY A 171 -3.93 7.00 8.62
CA GLY A 171 -5.05 6.92 9.57
C GLY A 171 -4.54 6.64 10.98
N ALA A 172 -4.94 7.44 11.95
CA ALA A 172 -4.46 7.34 13.34
C ALA A 172 -4.73 5.99 14.01
N GLN A 173 -5.69 5.22 13.46
CA GLN A 173 -6.11 3.90 13.94
C GLN A 173 -5.62 2.76 13.05
N ASP A 174 -4.74 3.04 12.07
CA ASP A 174 -4.20 2.01 11.19
C ASP A 174 -3.33 1.02 11.97
N LEU A 175 -3.48 -0.27 11.67
CA LEU A 175 -2.58 -1.31 12.18
C LEU A 175 -1.20 -1.27 11.53
N GLN A 176 -1.03 -0.57 10.41
CA GLN A 176 0.31 -0.28 9.91
C GLN A 176 1.00 0.68 10.88
N PRO A 177 2.25 0.38 11.32
CA PRO A 177 2.94 1.24 12.25
C PRO A 177 3.17 2.65 11.67
N ARG A 178 2.86 3.69 12.44
CA ARG A 178 3.13 5.08 12.05
C ARG A 178 4.62 5.30 11.72
N SER A 179 5.52 4.61 12.39
CA SER A 179 6.96 4.63 12.11
C SER A 179 7.29 4.17 10.69
N ALA A 180 6.55 3.20 10.15
CA ALA A 180 6.72 2.76 8.77
C ALA A 180 6.28 3.85 7.76
N THR A 181 5.17 4.54 8.02
CA THR A 181 4.75 5.70 7.23
C THR A 181 5.76 6.85 7.34
N ALA A 182 6.32 7.10 8.54
CA ALA A 182 7.36 8.11 8.73
C ALA A 182 8.59 7.84 7.86
N ARG A 183 9.04 6.59 7.75
CA ARG A 183 10.16 6.22 6.85
C ARG A 183 9.86 6.51 5.38
N VAL A 184 8.62 6.34 4.94
CA VAL A 184 8.22 6.74 3.58
C VAL A 184 8.38 8.25 3.40
N VAL A 185 7.92 9.04 4.38
CA VAL A 185 8.06 10.51 4.36
C VAL A 185 9.52 10.94 4.33
N GLU A 186 10.36 10.33 5.17
CA GLU A 186 11.80 10.62 5.25
C GLU A 186 12.56 10.29 3.95
N ALA A 187 12.10 9.28 3.21
CA ALA A 187 12.69 8.90 1.94
C ALA A 187 12.28 9.83 0.77
N LEU A 188 11.25 10.65 0.93
CA LEU A 188 10.68 11.50 -0.11
C LEU A 188 11.03 12.97 0.13
N PRO A 189 11.80 13.66 -0.76
CA PRO A 189 12.33 15.02 -0.52
C PRO A 189 11.28 16.10 -0.27
N HIS A 190 10.09 15.96 -0.88
CA HIS A 190 9.03 16.97 -0.85
C HIS A 190 7.72 16.40 -0.26
N ALA A 191 7.84 15.54 0.74
CA ALA A 191 6.68 14.92 1.39
C ALA A 191 6.29 15.65 2.67
N ARG A 192 4.97 15.72 2.90
CA ARG A 192 4.39 16.06 4.19
C ARG A 192 3.43 14.97 4.65
N LEU A 193 3.41 14.70 5.94
CA LEU A 193 2.49 13.76 6.58
C LEU A 193 1.29 14.50 7.14
N VAL A 194 0.11 13.95 6.85
CA VAL A 194 -1.14 14.30 7.55
C VAL A 194 -1.70 13.03 8.18
N GLU A 195 -1.93 13.10 9.49
CA GLU A 195 -2.57 12.03 10.23
C GLU A 195 -4.06 12.36 10.40
N LEU A 196 -4.92 11.43 9.98
CA LEU A 196 -6.37 11.60 10.07
C LEU A 196 -6.91 10.88 11.30
N ALA A 197 -7.42 11.66 12.25
CA ALA A 197 -8.08 11.12 13.44
C ALA A 197 -9.36 10.37 13.06
N GLY A 198 -9.66 9.29 13.79
CA GLY A 198 -10.87 8.51 13.59
C GLY A 198 -10.87 7.65 12.32
N SER A 199 -9.73 7.47 11.67
CA SER A 199 -9.60 6.56 10.53
C SER A 199 -8.44 5.60 10.70
N GLY A 200 -8.56 4.43 10.08
CA GLY A 200 -7.55 3.41 9.98
C GLY A 200 -6.96 3.34 8.57
N HIS A 201 -6.95 2.12 8.01
CA HIS A 201 -6.32 1.85 6.72
C HIS A 201 -7.04 2.42 5.51
N PHE A 202 -8.32 2.77 5.63
CA PHE A 202 -9.18 3.22 4.53
C PHE A 202 -9.78 4.61 4.79
N PRO A 203 -8.96 5.65 5.00
CA PRO A 203 -9.45 6.97 5.42
C PRO A 203 -10.44 7.61 4.43
N PHE A 204 -10.40 7.23 3.15
CA PHE A 204 -11.34 7.70 2.13
C PHE A 204 -12.76 7.12 2.29
N GLU A 205 -12.93 6.01 3.03
CA GLU A 205 -14.24 5.43 3.37
C GLU A 205 -14.62 5.71 4.83
N GLU A 206 -13.64 5.76 5.73
CA GLU A 206 -13.86 5.92 7.17
C GLU A 206 -14.09 7.39 7.56
N GLN A 207 -13.44 8.32 6.85
CA GLN A 207 -13.54 9.77 7.04
C GLN A 207 -13.60 10.51 5.69
N PRO A 208 -14.61 10.25 4.83
CA PRO A 208 -14.59 10.68 3.43
C PRO A 208 -14.53 12.19 3.25
N GLU A 209 -15.22 12.95 4.11
CA GLU A 209 -15.24 14.40 4.03
C GLU A 209 -13.90 15.03 4.41
N LEU A 210 -13.30 14.54 5.52
CA LEU A 210 -12.00 15.00 5.98
C LEU A 210 -10.90 14.61 5.00
N PHE A 211 -10.94 13.37 4.48
CA PHE A 211 -10.04 12.90 3.45
C PHE A 211 -10.10 13.78 2.19
N ALA A 212 -11.32 13.99 1.67
CA ALA A 212 -11.52 14.79 0.47
C ALA A 212 -11.11 16.26 0.66
N ALA A 213 -11.36 16.85 1.83
CA ALA A 213 -10.91 18.21 2.16
C ALA A 213 -9.38 18.29 2.20
N THR A 214 -8.72 17.32 2.83
CA THR A 214 -7.25 17.24 2.94
C THR A 214 -6.59 17.13 1.57
N VAL A 215 -7.10 16.23 0.71
CA VAL A 215 -6.58 16.05 -0.65
C VAL A 215 -6.81 17.29 -1.51
N ARG A 216 -8.01 17.87 -1.48
CA ARG A 216 -8.32 19.11 -2.23
C ARG A 216 -7.44 20.27 -1.79
N ALA A 217 -7.25 20.47 -0.49
CA ALA A 217 -6.36 21.51 0.02
C ALA A 217 -4.94 21.35 -0.53
N PHE A 218 -4.40 20.13 -0.49
CA PHE A 218 -3.09 19.83 -1.05
C PHE A 218 -3.00 20.10 -2.55
N LEU A 219 -4.00 19.66 -3.33
CA LEU A 219 -3.99 19.81 -4.79
C LEU A 219 -4.20 21.27 -5.24
N SER A 220 -4.85 22.11 -4.39
CA SER A 220 -5.07 23.53 -4.66
C SER A 220 -3.86 24.42 -4.37
N GLU A 221 -2.83 23.90 -3.70
CA GLU A 221 -1.60 24.64 -3.46
C GLU A 221 -0.85 24.78 -4.80
N GLU A 222 -0.61 26.02 -5.23
CA GLU A 222 0.24 26.29 -6.39
C GLU A 222 1.69 25.88 -6.10
N GLU A 223 2.42 25.44 -7.14
CA GLU A 223 3.87 25.20 -7.06
C GLU A 223 4.54 26.56 -6.68
N ARG A 224 5.04 26.65 -5.44
CA ARG A 224 5.85 27.79 -5.00
C ARG A 224 7.33 27.53 -5.29
#